data_9f2969a446339681bfc098cef8858249
#
_entry.id   9f2969a446339681bfc098cef8858249
#
_cell.length_a   1.000
_cell.length_b   1.000
_cell.length_c   1.000
_cell.angle_alpha   90.00
_cell.angle_beta   90.00
_cell.angle_gamma   90.00
#
_symmetry.space_group_name_H-M   'P 1'
#
loop_
_entity.id
_entity.type
_entity.pdbx_description
1 polymer ?
#
loop_
_entity_poly.entity_id
_entity_poly.type
_entity_poly.pdbx_seq_one_letter_code
_entity_poly.pdbx_strand_id
1 'polypeptide(L)'
;EIGTVAKILKMLKMPDGNTTVILQGIKRFRWVEMIQTEPYFKASIQILSEKKSDGRNKEFAATIESIKDLALQIIEINPSIPSEASLAINNIESSSFLINFICSNLNLNINEKQKLLEVNNMNERAIEVLKLMGIEYQKLELKNNIQSKVRQDMDQQQREYYLHQQMKTIQEELGVTSAEAEIDEIKERSIHKKWNKETAEHFDKELNRLLRLNPQMPEHSIQRNYLEFMLDLPWNEYTNDDLD
;
A
#
# COMPACT_ATOMS: atom_id res chain seq x y z
N GLU A 1 19.46 -18.36 -28.74
CA GLU A 1 19.49 -17.54 -27.50
C GLU A 1 20.65 -16.55 -27.55
N ILE A 2 20.46 -15.38 -26.95
CA ILE A 2 21.45 -14.32 -26.85
C ILE A 2 21.88 -14.19 -25.38
N GLY A 3 23.20 -14.15 -25.17
CA GLY A 3 23.81 -13.96 -23.87
C GLY A 3 24.75 -12.75 -23.86
N THR A 4 25.40 -12.53 -22.70
CA THR A 4 26.37 -11.44 -22.51
C THR A 4 27.70 -11.99 -22.05
N VAL A 5 28.77 -11.67 -22.79
CA VAL A 5 30.15 -11.89 -22.33
C VAL A 5 30.45 -10.90 -21.21
N ALA A 6 30.85 -11.40 -20.07
CA ALA A 6 31.14 -10.60 -18.91
C ALA A 6 32.57 -10.79 -18.41
N LYS A 7 33.17 -9.73 -17.86
CA LYS A 7 34.45 -9.78 -17.14
C LYS A 7 34.21 -9.89 -15.65
N ILE A 8 34.89 -10.78 -14.99
CA ILE A 8 34.90 -10.85 -13.53
C ILE A 8 35.79 -9.71 -13.01
N LEU A 9 35.19 -8.75 -12.32
CA LEU A 9 35.90 -7.63 -11.71
C LEU A 9 36.44 -7.98 -10.33
N LYS A 10 35.62 -8.66 -9.50
CA LYS A 10 35.97 -9.01 -8.14
C LYS A 10 35.22 -10.27 -7.71
N MET A 11 35.87 -11.06 -6.89
CA MET A 11 35.33 -12.25 -6.25
C MET A 11 35.48 -12.07 -4.74
N LEU A 12 34.38 -12.20 -3.98
CA LEU A 12 34.36 -12.06 -2.53
C LEU A 12 33.87 -13.37 -1.92
N LYS A 13 34.63 -13.96 -1.01
CA LYS A 13 34.16 -15.06 -0.18
C LYS A 13 33.42 -14.49 1.02
N MET A 14 32.19 -14.90 1.20
CA MET A 14 31.35 -14.49 2.32
C MET A 14 31.59 -15.42 3.53
N PRO A 15 31.33 -14.94 4.76
CA PRO A 15 31.49 -15.75 5.98
C PRO A 15 30.59 -17.00 6.02
N ASP A 16 29.50 -16.99 5.29
CA ASP A 16 28.55 -18.12 5.14
C ASP A 16 29.02 -19.22 4.18
N GLY A 17 30.23 -19.08 3.64
CA GLY A 17 30.82 -20.01 2.66
C GLY A 17 30.44 -19.75 1.20
N ASN A 18 29.51 -18.82 0.95
CA ASN A 18 29.13 -18.45 -0.40
C ASN A 18 30.19 -17.56 -1.07
N THR A 19 30.21 -17.59 -2.40
CA THR A 19 31.09 -16.73 -3.18
C THR A 19 30.26 -15.73 -3.98
N THR A 20 30.45 -14.44 -3.71
CA THR A 20 29.85 -13.36 -4.48
C THR A 20 30.81 -12.89 -5.55
N VAL A 21 30.30 -12.78 -6.79
CA VAL A 21 31.11 -12.38 -7.95
C VAL A 21 30.53 -11.10 -8.54
N ILE A 22 31.37 -10.08 -8.72
CA ILE A 22 31.01 -8.84 -9.40
C ILE A 22 31.38 -8.98 -10.86
N LEU A 23 30.40 -8.92 -11.75
CA LEU A 23 30.52 -9.07 -13.19
C LEU A 23 30.25 -7.76 -13.92
N GLN A 24 31.04 -7.51 -14.96
CA GLN A 24 30.77 -6.41 -15.90
C GLN A 24 30.47 -6.97 -17.28
N GLY A 25 29.29 -6.72 -17.82
CA GLY A 25 28.95 -7.08 -19.20
C GLY A 25 29.80 -6.28 -20.19
N ILE A 26 30.27 -6.94 -21.24
CA ILE A 26 31.15 -6.32 -22.24
C ILE A 26 30.47 -6.30 -23.61
N LYS A 27 30.03 -7.47 -24.10
CA LYS A 27 29.47 -7.66 -25.42
C LYS A 27 28.36 -8.69 -25.40
N ARG A 28 27.40 -8.54 -26.29
CA ARG A 28 26.37 -9.55 -26.55
C ARG A 28 26.91 -10.61 -27.50
N PHE A 29 26.47 -11.84 -27.29
CA PHE A 29 26.78 -12.95 -28.17
C PHE A 29 25.54 -13.78 -28.46
N ARG A 30 25.58 -14.47 -29.61
CA ARG A 30 24.65 -15.54 -29.94
C ARG A 30 25.27 -16.86 -29.60
N TRP A 31 24.58 -17.69 -28.89
CA TRP A 31 24.91 -19.07 -28.66
C TRP A 31 24.78 -19.85 -29.99
N VAL A 32 25.79 -20.60 -30.36
CA VAL A 32 25.79 -21.43 -31.57
C VAL A 32 25.63 -22.90 -31.18
N GLU A 33 26.56 -23.44 -30.40
CA GLU A 33 26.60 -24.86 -30.08
C GLU A 33 27.24 -25.07 -28.71
N MET A 34 26.76 -26.10 -27.96
CA MET A 34 27.38 -26.58 -26.75
C MET A 34 28.51 -27.51 -27.11
N ILE A 35 29.73 -27.23 -26.64
CA ILE A 35 30.90 -28.03 -26.89
C ILE A 35 31.14 -29.02 -25.75
N GLN A 36 30.89 -28.61 -24.51
CA GLN A 36 31.21 -29.38 -23.30
C GLN A 36 30.31 -29.02 -22.16
N THR A 37 29.90 -30.01 -21.35
CA THR A 37 29.05 -29.82 -20.16
C THR A 37 29.79 -30.03 -18.85
N GLU A 38 30.83 -30.91 -18.83
CA GLU A 38 31.61 -31.20 -17.63
C GLU A 38 33.11 -30.94 -17.88
N PRO A 39 33.89 -30.49 -16.88
CA PRO A 39 33.49 -30.04 -15.51
C PRO A 39 32.87 -28.65 -15.45
N TYR A 40 32.80 -27.96 -16.58
CA TYR A 40 32.12 -26.65 -16.75
C TYR A 40 31.60 -26.54 -18.18
N PHE A 41 30.58 -25.71 -18.37
CA PHE A 41 29.99 -25.49 -19.68
C PHE A 41 30.92 -24.75 -20.62
N LYS A 42 31.13 -25.29 -21.83
CA LYS A 42 31.78 -24.62 -22.95
C LYS A 42 30.83 -24.56 -24.13
N ALA A 43 30.79 -23.41 -24.78
CA ALA A 43 29.96 -23.20 -25.98
C ALA A 43 30.75 -22.45 -27.06
N SER A 44 30.43 -22.74 -28.30
CA SER A 44 30.76 -21.89 -29.44
C SER A 44 29.82 -20.69 -29.46
N ILE A 45 30.37 -19.49 -29.56
CA ILE A 45 29.60 -18.26 -29.54
C ILE A 45 29.98 -17.37 -30.73
N GLN A 46 28.97 -16.60 -31.20
CA GLN A 46 29.18 -15.56 -32.20
C GLN A 46 28.98 -14.21 -31.55
N ILE A 47 30.00 -13.36 -31.51
CA ILE A 47 29.88 -11.98 -30.99
C ILE A 47 28.97 -11.20 -31.90
N LEU A 48 27.98 -10.53 -31.30
CA LEU A 48 27.07 -9.64 -31.99
C LEU A 48 27.63 -8.21 -32.03
N SER A 49 27.76 -7.67 -33.25
CA SER A 49 28.04 -6.24 -33.41
C SER A 49 26.73 -5.45 -33.29
N GLU A 50 26.68 -4.47 -32.42
CA GLU A 50 25.56 -3.56 -32.34
C GLU A 50 25.49 -2.69 -33.58
N LYS A 51 24.33 -2.68 -34.26
CA LYS A 51 24.04 -1.67 -35.26
C LYS A 51 23.88 -0.36 -34.52
N LYS A 52 24.94 0.46 -34.52
CA LYS A 52 24.84 1.83 -34.00
C LYS A 52 23.77 2.56 -34.80
N SER A 53 22.87 3.25 -34.13
CA SER A 53 22.01 4.20 -34.83
C SER A 53 22.92 5.29 -35.41
N ASP A 54 22.65 5.70 -36.63
CA ASP A 54 23.31 6.90 -37.17
C ASP A 54 23.03 8.05 -36.22
N GLY A 55 24.07 8.66 -35.65
CA GLY A 55 23.95 9.77 -34.68
C GLY A 55 23.24 11.02 -35.22
N ARG A 56 22.76 10.98 -36.47
CA ARG A 56 21.94 11.99 -37.14
C ARG A 56 20.43 11.72 -37.03
N ASN A 57 20.02 10.60 -36.45
CA ASN A 57 18.59 10.30 -36.31
C ASN A 57 18.01 11.13 -35.14
N LYS A 58 17.30 12.22 -35.48
CA LYS A 58 16.62 13.11 -34.52
C LYS A 58 15.62 12.37 -33.63
N GLU A 59 14.95 11.37 -34.18
CA GLU A 59 14.00 10.54 -33.44
C GLU A 59 14.68 9.73 -32.35
N PHE A 60 15.82 9.12 -32.64
CA PHE A 60 16.61 8.42 -31.63
C PHE A 60 17.11 9.32 -30.51
N ALA A 61 17.61 10.53 -30.87
CA ALA A 61 18.06 11.50 -29.88
C ALA A 61 16.91 11.94 -28.95
N ALA A 62 15.72 12.22 -29.51
CA ALA A 62 14.53 12.56 -28.74
C ALA A 62 14.08 11.38 -27.82
N THR A 63 14.18 10.14 -28.32
CA THR A 63 13.85 8.94 -27.51
C THR A 63 14.82 8.79 -26.32
N ILE A 64 16.12 9.04 -26.53
CA ILE A 64 17.12 8.98 -25.46
C ILE A 64 16.88 10.08 -24.40
N GLU A 65 16.52 11.29 -24.83
CA GLU A 65 16.15 12.38 -23.94
C GLU A 65 14.91 12.02 -23.12
N SER A 66 13.86 11.52 -23.77
CA SER A 66 12.66 11.02 -23.09
C SER A 66 12.95 9.89 -22.08
N ILE A 67 13.90 9.01 -22.39
CA ILE A 67 14.36 7.96 -21.46
C ILE A 67 15.03 8.57 -20.23
N LYS A 68 15.89 9.59 -20.42
CA LYS A 68 16.54 10.29 -19.31
C LYS A 68 15.52 10.97 -18.40
N ASP A 69 14.60 11.73 -18.99
CA ASP A 69 13.56 12.46 -18.26
C ASP A 69 12.67 11.50 -17.45
N LEU A 70 12.22 10.42 -18.08
CA LEU A 70 11.40 9.43 -17.40
C LEU A 70 12.17 8.67 -16.31
N ALA A 71 13.47 8.42 -16.51
CA ALA A 71 14.33 7.84 -15.47
C ALA A 71 14.44 8.73 -14.24
N LEU A 72 14.58 10.05 -14.43
CA LEU A 72 14.62 11.03 -13.35
C LEU A 72 13.29 11.07 -12.59
N GLN A 73 12.16 11.07 -13.31
CA GLN A 73 10.83 11.00 -12.69
C GLN A 73 10.63 9.70 -11.87
N ILE A 74 11.08 8.55 -12.39
CA ILE A 74 11.01 7.27 -11.66
C ILE A 74 11.86 7.33 -10.37
N ILE A 75 13.06 7.92 -10.43
CA ILE A 75 13.92 8.10 -9.25
C ILE A 75 13.23 8.97 -8.20
N GLU A 76 12.61 10.07 -8.62
CA GLU A 76 11.93 11.00 -7.72
C GLU A 76 10.76 10.35 -6.95
N ILE A 77 9.96 9.52 -7.64
CA ILE A 77 8.78 8.90 -7.03
C ILE A 77 9.05 7.55 -6.35
N ASN A 78 10.24 6.96 -6.54
CA ASN A 78 10.59 5.66 -5.98
C ASN A 78 11.50 5.79 -4.75
N PRO A 79 10.98 5.64 -3.52
CA PRO A 79 11.77 5.81 -2.30
C PRO A 79 12.87 4.76 -2.12
N SER A 80 12.87 3.69 -2.92
CA SER A 80 13.90 2.64 -2.87
C SER A 80 15.14 2.98 -3.67
N ILE A 81 15.12 4.05 -4.48
CA ILE A 81 16.26 4.49 -5.29
C ILE A 81 16.87 5.73 -4.62
N PRO A 82 18.18 5.73 -4.32
CA PRO A 82 18.85 6.92 -3.81
C PRO A 82 18.78 8.10 -4.79
N SER A 83 18.59 9.30 -4.28
CA SER A 83 18.51 10.54 -5.11
C SER A 83 19.78 10.81 -5.92
N GLU A 84 20.93 10.31 -5.44
CA GLU A 84 22.23 10.41 -6.11
C GLU A 84 22.27 9.65 -7.45
N ALA A 85 21.35 8.73 -7.67
CA ALA A 85 21.20 8.01 -8.95
C ALA A 85 20.87 8.99 -10.11
N SER A 86 20.23 10.12 -9.82
CA SER A 86 19.95 11.18 -10.79
C SER A 86 21.23 11.75 -11.39
N LEU A 87 22.27 11.94 -10.57
CA LEU A 87 23.57 12.41 -11.04
C LEU A 87 24.23 11.39 -11.98
N ALA A 88 24.10 10.10 -11.66
CA ALA A 88 24.63 9.06 -12.52
C ALA A 88 23.96 9.04 -13.90
N ILE A 89 22.62 9.15 -13.95
CA ILE A 89 21.85 9.20 -15.21
C ILE A 89 22.25 10.41 -16.06
N ASN A 90 22.35 11.59 -15.43
CA ASN A 90 22.72 12.83 -16.15
C ASN A 90 24.13 12.78 -16.74
N ASN A 91 25.08 12.14 -16.08
CA ASN A 91 26.47 12.04 -16.51
C ASN A 91 26.72 10.92 -17.56
N ILE A 92 25.71 10.14 -17.91
CA ILE A 92 25.84 9.12 -18.97
C ILE A 92 25.76 9.79 -20.34
N GLU A 93 26.88 9.87 -21.04
CA GLU A 93 26.98 10.39 -22.40
C GLU A 93 26.62 9.34 -23.47
N SER A 94 26.96 8.09 -23.24
CA SER A 94 26.73 7.02 -24.20
C SER A 94 25.29 6.52 -24.17
N SER A 95 24.54 6.75 -25.26
CA SER A 95 23.16 6.27 -25.40
C SER A 95 23.04 4.73 -25.26
N SER A 96 24.01 3.98 -25.80
CA SER A 96 24.05 2.53 -25.66
C SER A 96 24.24 2.10 -24.20
N PHE A 97 25.13 2.76 -23.50
CA PHE A 97 25.35 2.50 -22.07
C PHE A 97 24.13 2.86 -21.24
N LEU A 98 23.49 3.99 -21.52
CA LEU A 98 22.26 4.43 -20.83
C LEU A 98 21.15 3.38 -20.98
N ILE A 99 20.87 2.95 -22.20
CA ILE A 99 19.83 1.95 -22.46
C ILE A 99 20.12 0.66 -21.69
N ASN A 100 21.37 0.15 -21.77
CA ASN A 100 21.75 -1.08 -21.10
C ASN A 100 21.73 -0.94 -19.56
N PHE A 101 22.14 0.21 -19.04
CA PHE A 101 22.09 0.53 -17.62
C PHE A 101 20.65 0.52 -17.10
N ILE A 102 19.74 1.18 -17.82
CA ILE A 102 18.32 1.21 -17.45
C ILE A 102 17.70 -0.19 -17.53
N CYS A 103 17.94 -0.95 -18.62
CA CYS A 103 17.46 -2.33 -18.75
C CYS A 103 17.87 -3.22 -17.57
N SER A 104 19.09 -3.04 -17.08
CA SER A 104 19.61 -3.83 -15.96
C SER A 104 18.92 -3.49 -14.64
N ASN A 105 18.56 -2.21 -14.44
CA ASN A 105 17.99 -1.69 -13.19
C ASN A 105 16.46 -1.66 -13.16
N LEU A 106 15.78 -1.77 -14.31
CA LEU A 106 14.31 -1.88 -14.35
C LEU A 106 13.84 -3.15 -13.64
N ASN A 107 12.75 -3.01 -12.90
CA ASN A 107 12.09 -4.11 -12.21
C ASN A 107 11.24 -4.95 -13.18
N LEU A 108 11.94 -5.63 -14.10
CA LEU A 108 11.35 -6.50 -15.12
C LEU A 108 11.59 -7.97 -14.76
N ASN A 109 10.69 -8.83 -15.22
CA ASN A 109 10.93 -10.27 -15.14
C ASN A 109 12.05 -10.73 -16.09
N ILE A 110 12.59 -11.92 -15.85
CA ILE A 110 13.72 -12.46 -16.60
C ILE A 110 13.42 -12.57 -18.11
N ASN A 111 12.19 -12.95 -18.45
CA ASN A 111 11.78 -13.09 -19.85
C ASN A 111 11.72 -11.74 -20.60
N GLU A 112 11.28 -10.69 -19.91
CA GLU A 112 11.27 -9.33 -20.46
C GLU A 112 12.70 -8.80 -20.65
N LYS A 113 13.57 -8.99 -19.65
CA LYS A 113 14.99 -8.64 -19.77
C LYS A 113 15.66 -9.39 -20.91
N GLN A 114 15.35 -10.68 -21.10
CA GLN A 114 15.86 -11.48 -22.18
C GLN A 114 15.38 -10.97 -23.55
N LYS A 115 14.10 -10.64 -23.69
CA LYS A 115 13.55 -10.03 -24.93
C LYS A 115 14.28 -8.73 -25.28
N LEU A 116 14.50 -7.83 -24.32
CA LEU A 116 15.26 -6.60 -24.54
C LEU A 116 16.71 -6.89 -24.98
N LEU A 117 17.34 -7.89 -24.38
CA LEU A 117 18.70 -8.32 -24.75
C LEU A 117 18.74 -8.84 -26.20
N GLU A 118 17.69 -9.46 -26.68
CA GLU A 118 17.60 -10.04 -28.03
C GLU A 118 17.34 -9.01 -29.13
N VAL A 119 16.79 -7.84 -28.80
CA VAL A 119 16.59 -6.75 -29.78
C VAL A 119 17.96 -6.23 -30.25
N ASN A 120 18.27 -6.44 -31.54
CA ASN A 120 19.57 -6.06 -32.08
C ASN A 120 19.65 -4.60 -32.55
N ASN A 121 18.54 -4.02 -32.95
CA ASN A 121 18.44 -2.62 -33.36
C ASN A 121 18.32 -1.71 -32.13
N MET A 122 19.25 -0.76 -32.01
CA MET A 122 19.32 0.14 -30.87
C MET A 122 18.10 1.08 -30.75
N ASN A 123 17.54 1.53 -31.88
CA ASN A 123 16.33 2.36 -31.90
C ASN A 123 15.11 1.62 -31.37
N GLU A 124 14.91 0.39 -31.89
CA GLU A 124 13.80 -0.46 -31.46
C GLU A 124 13.91 -0.80 -29.97
N ARG A 125 15.15 -1.08 -29.49
CA ARG A 125 15.40 -1.34 -28.08
C ARG A 125 15.11 -0.12 -27.22
N ALA A 126 15.51 1.08 -27.65
CA ALA A 126 15.24 2.34 -26.94
C ALA A 126 13.73 2.59 -26.81
N ILE A 127 12.97 2.39 -27.87
CA ILE A 127 11.51 2.56 -27.87
C ILE A 127 10.86 1.55 -26.91
N GLU A 128 11.28 0.29 -26.94
CA GLU A 128 10.71 -0.73 -26.05
C GLU A 128 11.07 -0.46 -24.58
N VAL A 129 12.29 0.00 -24.31
CA VAL A 129 12.70 0.45 -22.96
C VAL A 129 11.85 1.62 -22.48
N LEU A 130 11.66 2.64 -23.30
CA LEU A 130 10.82 3.79 -22.98
C LEU A 130 9.38 3.38 -22.63
N LYS A 131 8.82 2.47 -23.41
CA LYS A 131 7.48 1.91 -23.16
C LYS A 131 7.40 1.16 -21.82
N LEU A 132 8.36 0.29 -21.52
CA LEU A 132 8.41 -0.45 -20.26
C LEU A 132 8.62 0.48 -19.05
N MET A 133 9.45 1.52 -19.21
CA MET A 133 9.61 2.56 -18.20
C MET A 133 8.31 3.32 -17.95
N GLY A 134 7.55 3.63 -18.99
CA GLY A 134 6.23 4.27 -18.85
C GLY A 134 5.24 3.41 -18.04
N ILE A 135 5.24 2.10 -18.26
CA ILE A 135 4.43 1.16 -17.48
C ILE A 135 4.87 1.14 -16.02
N GLU A 136 6.19 1.11 -15.77
CA GLU A 136 6.72 1.10 -14.39
C GLU A 136 6.44 2.42 -13.67
N TYR A 137 6.56 3.56 -14.34
CA TYR A 137 6.20 4.86 -13.81
C TYR A 137 4.73 4.91 -13.38
N GLN A 138 3.81 4.47 -14.24
CA GLN A 138 2.38 4.43 -13.92
C GLN A 138 2.07 3.53 -12.71
N LYS A 139 2.75 2.38 -12.60
CA LYS A 139 2.61 1.50 -11.42
C LYS A 139 3.08 2.17 -10.13
N LEU A 140 4.22 2.86 -10.18
CA LEU A 140 4.76 3.57 -9.02
C LEU A 140 3.86 4.74 -8.62
N GLU A 141 3.38 5.51 -9.57
CA GLU A 141 2.43 6.61 -9.33
C GLU A 141 1.14 6.10 -8.69
N LEU A 142 0.55 5.02 -9.23
CA LEU A 142 -0.64 4.40 -8.66
C LEU A 142 -0.39 3.89 -7.24
N LYS A 143 0.75 3.24 -7.00
CA LYS A 143 1.15 2.77 -5.66
C LYS A 143 1.25 3.94 -4.68
N ASN A 144 1.91 5.03 -5.06
CA ASN A 144 2.07 6.21 -4.22
C ASN A 144 0.71 6.87 -3.90
N ASN A 145 -0.17 6.98 -4.90
CA ASN A 145 -1.52 7.50 -4.71
C ASN A 145 -2.35 6.65 -3.73
N ILE A 146 -2.29 5.32 -3.85
CA ILE A 146 -2.96 4.40 -2.91
C ILE A 146 -2.38 4.57 -1.50
N GLN A 147 -1.05 4.59 -1.35
CA GLN A 147 -0.40 4.75 -0.05
C GLN A 147 -0.75 6.09 0.60
N SER A 148 -0.82 7.17 -0.17
CA SER A 148 -1.21 8.50 0.31
C SER A 148 -2.66 8.51 0.82
N LYS A 149 -3.60 7.90 0.08
CA LYS A 149 -5.00 7.77 0.52
C LYS A 149 -5.12 6.96 1.81
N VAL A 150 -4.48 5.79 1.87
CA VAL A 150 -4.50 4.95 3.08
C VAL A 150 -3.95 5.72 4.29
N ARG A 151 -2.87 6.49 4.09
CA ARG A 151 -2.30 7.31 5.17
C ARG A 151 -3.26 8.40 5.63
N GLN A 152 -3.93 9.09 4.70
CA GLN A 152 -4.95 10.09 5.04
C GLN A 152 -6.11 9.49 5.82
N ASP A 153 -6.62 8.32 5.39
CA ASP A 153 -7.72 7.64 6.06
C ASP A 153 -7.32 7.21 7.49
N MET A 154 -6.09 6.70 7.66
CA MET A 154 -5.54 6.35 8.98
C MET A 154 -5.39 7.58 9.89
N ASP A 155 -4.84 8.68 9.37
CA ASP A 155 -4.67 9.93 10.12
C ASP A 155 -6.02 10.49 10.56
N GLN A 156 -7.05 10.41 9.70
CA GLN A 156 -8.40 10.82 10.03
C GLN A 156 -9.03 9.95 11.12
N GLN A 157 -8.95 8.63 11.00
CA GLN A 157 -9.46 7.70 12.02
C GLN A 157 -8.77 7.90 13.37
N GLN A 158 -7.45 8.11 13.38
CA GLN A 158 -6.71 8.38 14.61
C GLN A 158 -7.15 9.69 15.25
N ARG A 159 -7.39 10.74 14.44
CA ARG A 159 -7.88 12.02 14.94
C ARG A 159 -9.29 11.90 15.53
N GLU A 160 -10.20 11.19 14.85
CA GLU A 160 -11.56 10.93 15.34
C GLU A 160 -11.53 10.16 16.67
N TYR A 161 -10.72 9.12 16.77
CA TYR A 161 -10.53 8.37 18.00
C TYR A 161 -10.02 9.28 19.15
N TYR A 162 -9.04 10.12 18.89
CA TYR A 162 -8.49 11.05 19.88
C TYR A 162 -9.53 12.07 20.37
N LEU A 163 -10.32 12.63 19.44
CA LEU A 163 -11.42 13.56 19.77
C LEU A 163 -12.50 12.87 20.61
N HIS A 164 -12.85 11.63 20.29
CA HIS A 164 -13.79 10.83 21.10
C HIS A 164 -13.26 10.60 22.51
N GLN A 165 -11.99 10.26 22.66
CA GLN A 165 -11.38 10.10 23.99
C GLN A 165 -11.38 11.41 24.79
N GLN A 166 -11.01 12.51 24.15
CA GLN A 166 -11.08 13.82 24.83
C GLN A 166 -12.51 14.17 25.27
N MET A 167 -13.50 13.95 24.41
CA MET A 167 -14.91 14.20 24.73
C MET A 167 -15.36 13.34 25.93
N LYS A 168 -14.98 12.07 25.96
CA LYS A 168 -15.27 11.17 27.08
C LYS A 168 -14.65 11.65 28.38
N THR A 169 -13.38 12.03 28.36
CA THR A 169 -12.68 12.58 29.55
C THR A 169 -13.35 13.86 30.05
N ILE A 170 -13.73 14.76 29.14
CA ILE A 170 -14.43 15.99 29.52
C ILE A 170 -15.81 15.68 30.14
N GLN A 171 -16.55 14.72 29.60
CA GLN A 171 -17.83 14.29 30.16
C GLN A 171 -17.66 13.70 31.59
N GLU A 172 -16.63 12.88 31.79
CA GLU A 172 -16.29 12.31 33.08
C GLU A 172 -15.90 13.41 34.11
N GLU A 173 -15.10 14.41 33.74
CA GLU A 173 -14.72 15.53 34.57
C GLU A 173 -15.89 16.46 34.93
N LEU A 174 -16.85 16.64 34.02
CA LEU A 174 -18.07 17.41 34.23
C LEU A 174 -19.11 16.66 35.07
N GLY A 175 -18.88 15.39 35.42
CA GLY A 175 -19.83 14.56 36.16
C GLY A 175 -21.11 14.26 35.36
N VAL A 176 -21.09 14.44 34.06
CA VAL A 176 -22.17 14.05 33.18
C VAL A 176 -22.10 12.54 33.01
N THR A 177 -22.97 11.81 33.71
CA THR A 177 -23.18 10.38 33.47
C THR A 177 -23.38 10.18 31.97
N SER A 178 -22.61 9.29 31.36
CA SER A 178 -22.81 9.02 29.92
C SER A 178 -24.24 8.52 29.71
N ALA A 179 -24.88 8.93 28.62
CA ALA A 179 -26.22 8.44 28.30
C ALA A 179 -26.29 6.90 28.31
N GLU A 180 -25.17 6.23 28.08
CA GLU A 180 -25.03 4.78 28.18
C GLU A 180 -25.13 4.29 29.64
N ALA A 181 -24.51 4.97 30.60
CA ALA A 181 -24.60 4.61 32.01
C ALA A 181 -26.01 4.81 32.57
N GLU A 182 -26.72 5.87 32.15
CA GLU A 182 -28.13 6.09 32.51
C GLU A 182 -29.04 4.98 31.94
N ILE A 183 -28.78 4.54 30.72
CA ILE A 183 -29.52 3.43 30.09
C ILE A 183 -29.26 2.10 30.80
N ASP A 184 -28.02 1.85 31.21
CA ASP A 184 -27.66 0.62 31.93
C ASP A 184 -28.28 0.62 33.34
N GLU A 185 -28.38 1.75 34.03
CA GLU A 185 -29.11 1.87 35.29
C GLU A 185 -30.61 1.57 35.11
N ILE A 186 -31.24 2.11 34.05
CA ILE A 186 -32.66 1.83 33.71
C ILE A 186 -32.85 0.34 33.46
N LYS A 187 -31.92 -0.35 32.78
CA LYS A 187 -31.98 -1.79 32.57
C LYS A 187 -31.86 -2.57 33.86
N GLU A 188 -30.88 -2.25 34.71
CA GLU A 188 -30.70 -2.93 36.00
C GLU A 188 -31.93 -2.80 36.89
N ARG A 189 -32.52 -1.61 36.99
CA ARG A 189 -33.74 -1.37 37.75
C ARG A 189 -34.91 -2.17 37.19
N SER A 190 -34.98 -2.38 35.88
CA SER A 190 -36.07 -3.13 35.21
C SER A 190 -36.09 -4.59 35.57
N ILE A 191 -34.94 -5.22 35.80
CA ILE A 191 -34.79 -6.64 36.14
C ILE A 191 -35.48 -6.97 37.49
N HIS A 192 -35.51 -6.01 38.39
CA HIS A 192 -36.09 -6.18 39.73
C HIS A 192 -37.58 -5.91 39.81
N LYS A 193 -38.20 -5.47 38.71
CA LYS A 193 -39.65 -5.16 38.69
C LYS A 193 -40.48 -6.41 38.37
N LYS A 194 -41.59 -6.53 39.10
CA LYS A 194 -42.56 -7.62 38.90
C LYS A 194 -43.62 -7.30 37.87
N TRP A 195 -43.21 -7.13 36.62
CA TRP A 195 -44.11 -6.80 35.53
C TRP A 195 -44.92 -8.01 35.04
N ASN A 196 -46.11 -7.76 34.50
CA ASN A 196 -46.78 -8.74 33.66
C ASN A 196 -46.07 -8.78 32.27
N LYS A 197 -46.33 -9.84 31.51
CA LYS A 197 -45.66 -10.05 30.22
C LYS A 197 -45.85 -8.90 29.24
N GLU A 198 -47.03 -8.34 29.15
CA GLU A 198 -47.40 -7.26 28.24
C GLU A 198 -46.64 -5.97 28.58
N THR A 199 -46.56 -5.62 29.86
CA THR A 199 -45.81 -4.44 30.33
C THR A 199 -44.31 -4.59 30.11
N ALA A 200 -43.75 -5.80 30.33
CA ALA A 200 -42.32 -6.09 30.08
C ALA A 200 -42.00 -5.90 28.59
N GLU A 201 -42.80 -6.51 27.70
CA GLU A 201 -42.61 -6.37 26.25
C GLU A 201 -42.72 -4.91 25.77
N HIS A 202 -43.62 -4.14 26.39
CA HIS A 202 -43.78 -2.70 26.08
C HIS A 202 -42.55 -1.91 26.56
N PHE A 203 -42.06 -2.16 27.79
CA PHE A 203 -40.86 -1.53 28.32
C PHE A 203 -39.66 -1.78 27.45
N ASP A 204 -39.41 -3.04 27.06
CA ASP A 204 -38.27 -3.42 26.20
C ASP A 204 -38.34 -2.74 24.83
N LYS A 205 -39.55 -2.59 24.27
CA LYS A 205 -39.78 -1.88 23.02
C LYS A 205 -39.40 -0.39 23.13
N GLU A 206 -39.87 0.26 24.20
CA GLU A 206 -39.59 1.69 24.42
C GLU A 206 -38.12 1.92 24.83
N LEU A 207 -37.45 0.99 25.52
CA LEU A 207 -36.04 1.03 25.81
C LEU A 207 -35.20 0.92 24.53
N ASN A 208 -35.59 0.01 23.63
CA ASN A 208 -34.93 -0.13 22.32
C ASN A 208 -35.16 1.12 21.45
N ARG A 209 -36.23 1.87 21.66
CA ARG A 209 -36.46 3.15 21.01
C ARG A 209 -35.52 4.23 21.58
N LEU A 210 -35.34 4.31 22.89
CA LEU A 210 -34.41 5.23 23.56
C LEU A 210 -32.98 5.02 23.05
N LEU A 211 -32.50 3.77 22.91
CA LEU A 211 -31.18 3.40 22.38
C LEU A 211 -30.90 3.93 20.95
N ARG A 212 -31.95 4.19 20.16
CA ARG A 212 -31.85 4.71 18.79
C ARG A 212 -31.96 6.21 18.68
N LEU A 213 -32.41 6.88 19.74
CA LEU A 213 -32.56 8.34 19.75
C LEU A 213 -31.21 8.99 20.03
N ASN A 214 -30.99 10.13 19.36
CA ASN A 214 -29.80 10.95 19.65
C ASN A 214 -29.95 11.58 21.06
N PRO A 215 -28.99 11.39 22.00
CA PRO A 215 -29.02 11.94 23.35
C PRO A 215 -29.17 13.47 23.41
N GLN A 216 -28.80 14.16 22.36
CA GLN A 216 -28.86 15.62 22.27
C GLN A 216 -30.27 16.14 21.90
N MET A 217 -31.20 15.28 21.52
CA MET A 217 -32.56 15.66 21.10
C MET A 217 -33.52 15.68 22.28
N PRO A 218 -34.48 16.63 22.32
CA PRO A 218 -35.51 16.70 23.38
C PRO A 218 -36.29 15.39 23.53
N GLU A 219 -36.53 14.68 22.44
CA GLU A 219 -37.24 13.40 22.41
C GLU A 219 -36.55 12.33 23.27
N HIS A 220 -35.22 12.35 23.35
CA HIS A 220 -34.46 11.42 24.20
C HIS A 220 -34.80 11.61 25.68
N SER A 221 -34.85 12.88 26.17
CA SER A 221 -35.20 13.19 27.55
C SER A 221 -36.65 12.81 27.88
N ILE A 222 -37.58 13.02 26.93
CA ILE A 222 -38.98 12.63 27.10
C ILE A 222 -39.09 11.12 27.21
N GLN A 223 -38.43 10.39 26.32
CA GLN A 223 -38.45 8.92 26.31
C GLN A 223 -37.81 8.32 27.58
N ARG A 224 -36.69 8.92 28.05
CA ARG A 224 -36.04 8.53 29.29
C ARG A 224 -36.99 8.74 30.48
N ASN A 225 -37.56 9.91 30.64
CA ASN A 225 -38.49 10.22 31.72
C ASN A 225 -39.71 9.27 31.71
N TYR A 226 -40.19 8.87 30.54
CA TYR A 226 -41.28 7.91 30.42
C TYR A 226 -40.87 6.52 30.96
N LEU A 227 -39.68 6.03 30.65
CA LEU A 227 -39.15 4.76 31.15
C LEU A 227 -38.88 4.81 32.67
N GLU A 228 -38.33 5.90 33.18
CA GLU A 228 -38.16 6.15 34.62
C GLU A 228 -39.53 6.13 35.35
N PHE A 229 -40.53 6.80 34.79
CA PHE A 229 -41.88 6.79 35.36
C PHE A 229 -42.48 5.38 35.39
N MET A 230 -42.27 4.57 34.33
CA MET A 230 -42.69 3.17 34.32
C MET A 230 -41.98 2.36 35.42
N LEU A 231 -40.70 2.63 35.71
CA LEU A 231 -39.93 1.97 36.76
C LEU A 231 -40.44 2.41 38.17
N ASP A 232 -40.93 3.61 38.34
CA ASP A 232 -41.33 4.12 39.64
C ASP A 232 -42.74 3.65 40.03
N LEU A 233 -43.58 3.17 39.08
CA LEU A 233 -44.87 2.63 39.36
C LEU A 233 -44.82 1.31 40.17
N PRO A 234 -45.75 1.10 41.16
CA PRO A 234 -45.82 -0.10 41.98
C PRO A 234 -46.50 -1.28 41.24
N TRP A 235 -45.83 -1.82 40.22
CA TRP A 235 -46.36 -2.97 39.44
C TRP A 235 -46.45 -4.24 40.28
N ASN A 236 -47.71 -4.76 40.44
CA ASN A 236 -47.98 -5.94 41.24
C ASN A 236 -47.44 -5.89 42.69
N GLU A 237 -47.35 -4.67 43.25
CA GLU A 237 -47.07 -4.42 44.64
C GLU A 237 -48.35 -3.93 45.32
N TYR A 238 -48.70 -4.60 46.39
CA TYR A 238 -49.96 -4.32 47.14
C TYR A 238 -49.59 -3.93 48.56
N THR A 239 -50.31 -2.95 49.10
CA THR A 239 -50.26 -2.62 50.53
C THR A 239 -50.96 -3.74 51.32
N ASN A 240 -50.35 -4.14 52.42
CA ASN A 240 -51.08 -5.02 53.38
C ASN A 240 -52.07 -4.11 54.13
N ASP A 241 -53.36 -4.33 53.90
CA ASP A 241 -54.38 -3.71 54.70
C ASP A 241 -54.42 -4.43 56.07
N ASP A 242 -54.27 -3.66 57.14
CA ASP A 242 -54.50 -4.12 58.50
C ASP A 242 -55.97 -3.93 58.80
N LEU A 243 -56.72 -5.02 58.56
CA LEU A 243 -58.17 -5.05 58.82
C LEU A 243 -58.43 -5.65 60.22
N ASP A 244 -58.12 -4.87 61.28
CA ASP A 244 -58.60 -5.16 62.63
C ASP A 244 -59.99 -4.50 62.94
#